data_de11c111f56d26d0954bcbb2e3a932b9
#
_entry.id   de11c111f56d26d0954bcbb2e3a932b9
#
_cell.length_a   1.000
_cell.length_b   1.000
_cell.length_c   1.000
_cell.angle_alpha   90.00
_cell.angle_beta   90.00
_cell.angle_gamma   90.00
#
_symmetry.space_group_name_H-M   'P 1'
#
loop_
_entity.id
_entity.type
_entity.pdbx_description
1 polymer ?
#
loop_
_entity_poly.entity_id
_entity_poly.type
_entity_poly.pdbx_seq_one_letter_code
_entity_poly.pdbx_strand_id
1 'polypeptide(L)'
;MTEPVLVATGLGRRFGGLVAVDDVTLSLTPQTVHAVIGPNGAGKSTLINLLSGDLSPSTGTIRLGALDITHWPSHRIAQHGVARSFQHTNVFAAFSAFENCRLAAQSHHRNFHRWFKSAERYADWNAAAAAALAIVGLAGRSGIAAAALSHGERRALEIAMALATQPAVLLLDEPLAGMGPEESKHIVALLERLAADHAILLVEHDMDAVFALADQLTVMVNGRVLASGPPEAIRANADVQRAYLGTEAVSAL
;
A
#
# COMPACT_ATOMS: atom_id res chain seq x y z
N MET A 1 -2.48 -24.09 -4.13
CA MET A 1 -1.95 -22.91 -3.39
C MET A 1 -1.37 -21.97 -4.44
N THR A 2 -1.87 -20.74 -4.50
CA THR A 2 -1.40 -19.73 -5.46
C THR A 2 0.02 -19.29 -5.06
N GLU A 3 0.94 -19.18 -6.03
CA GLU A 3 2.32 -18.77 -5.77
C GLU A 3 2.35 -17.28 -5.34
N PRO A 4 3.10 -16.90 -4.29
CA PRO A 4 3.17 -15.51 -3.83
C PRO A 4 3.81 -14.61 -4.89
N VAL A 5 3.26 -13.41 -5.06
CA VAL A 5 3.75 -12.41 -6.02
C VAL A 5 4.93 -11.61 -5.46
N LEU A 6 4.94 -11.32 -4.14
CA LEU A 6 6.05 -10.65 -3.47
C LEU A 6 6.41 -11.42 -2.20
N VAL A 7 7.70 -11.69 -2.02
CA VAL A 7 8.24 -12.44 -0.86
C VAL A 7 9.39 -11.66 -0.26
N ALA A 8 9.30 -11.41 1.03
CA ALA A 8 10.37 -10.87 1.86
C ALA A 8 10.86 -11.97 2.80
N THR A 9 12.18 -12.18 2.88
CA THR A 9 12.78 -13.23 3.70
C THR A 9 13.88 -12.66 4.58
N GLY A 10 13.74 -12.79 5.89
CA GLY A 10 14.75 -12.40 6.87
C GLY A 10 15.12 -10.92 6.81
N LEU A 11 14.15 -10.02 6.48
CA LEU A 11 14.42 -8.60 6.35
C LEU A 11 14.85 -7.99 7.66
N GLY A 12 15.97 -7.27 7.61
CA GLY A 12 16.45 -6.45 8.70
C GLY A 12 16.86 -5.05 8.26
N ARG A 13 16.59 -4.05 9.12
CA ARG A 13 17.04 -2.68 8.92
C ARG A 13 17.53 -2.07 10.21
N ARG A 14 18.76 -1.53 10.17
CA ARG A 14 19.40 -0.84 11.28
C ARG A 14 19.66 0.63 10.91
N PHE A 15 19.45 1.53 11.87
CA PHE A 15 19.80 2.93 11.80
C PHE A 15 20.78 3.24 12.96
N GLY A 16 22.08 3.18 12.68
CA GLY A 16 23.08 3.22 13.75
C GLY A 16 22.88 2.08 14.76
N GLY A 17 22.64 2.43 16.02
CA GLY A 17 22.37 1.45 17.10
C GLY A 17 20.91 0.96 17.16
N LEU A 18 19.98 1.60 16.46
CA LEU A 18 18.57 1.23 16.47
C LEU A 18 18.28 0.14 15.43
N VAL A 19 17.69 -0.96 15.86
CA VAL A 19 17.15 -2.01 14.99
C VAL A 19 15.67 -1.72 14.77
N ALA A 20 15.29 -1.24 13.57
CA ALA A 20 13.92 -0.87 13.25
C ALA A 20 13.11 -2.04 12.67
N VAL A 21 13.78 -2.97 11.96
CA VAL A 21 13.21 -4.23 11.47
C VAL A 21 14.25 -5.31 11.70
N ASP A 22 13.83 -6.46 12.23
CA ASP A 22 14.71 -7.55 12.63
C ASP A 22 14.09 -8.91 12.27
N ASP A 23 14.68 -9.56 11.29
CA ASP A 23 14.33 -10.90 10.79
C ASP A 23 12.85 -11.06 10.38
N VAL A 24 12.30 -10.07 9.67
CA VAL A 24 10.92 -10.11 9.20
C VAL A 24 10.81 -10.91 7.90
N THR A 25 9.96 -11.93 7.94
CA THR A 25 9.59 -12.74 6.76
C THR A 25 8.09 -12.63 6.53
N LEU A 26 7.70 -12.27 5.30
CA LEU A 26 6.30 -12.22 4.87
C LEU A 26 6.17 -12.51 3.37
N SER A 27 4.96 -12.91 2.95
CA SER A 27 4.64 -13.13 1.54
C SER A 27 3.29 -12.53 1.20
N LEU A 28 3.19 -11.91 0.02
CA LEU A 28 1.92 -11.40 -0.52
C LEU A 28 1.45 -12.33 -1.63
N THR A 29 0.24 -12.84 -1.47
CA THR A 29 -0.40 -13.71 -2.45
C THR A 29 -1.31 -12.88 -3.36
N PRO A 30 -1.40 -13.16 -4.67
CA PRO A 30 -2.38 -12.50 -5.54
C PRO A 30 -3.80 -12.62 -4.99
N GLN A 31 -4.60 -11.59 -5.19
CA GLN A 31 -6.02 -11.58 -4.80
C GLN A 31 -6.24 -11.77 -3.28
N THR A 32 -5.32 -11.27 -2.47
CA THR A 32 -5.46 -11.27 -1.01
C THR A 32 -5.06 -9.93 -0.41
N VAL A 33 -5.63 -9.63 0.74
CA VAL A 33 -5.22 -8.52 1.61
C VAL A 33 -4.40 -9.09 2.77
N HIS A 34 -3.13 -8.70 2.83
CA HIS A 34 -2.26 -8.99 3.96
C HIS A 34 -2.13 -7.72 4.81
N ALA A 35 -2.72 -7.71 6.00
CA ALA A 35 -2.59 -6.57 6.90
C ALA A 35 -1.38 -6.72 7.82
N VAL A 36 -0.74 -5.59 8.12
CA VAL A 36 0.34 -5.48 9.11
C VAL A 36 -0.07 -4.48 10.18
N ILE A 37 -0.19 -4.95 11.40
CA ILE A 37 -0.54 -4.14 12.56
C ILE A 37 0.57 -4.15 13.61
N GLY A 38 0.48 -3.26 14.57
CA GLY A 38 1.41 -3.18 15.70
C GLY A 38 1.43 -1.77 16.30
N PRO A 39 1.97 -1.60 17.50
CA PRO A 39 2.06 -0.30 18.15
C PRO A 39 2.92 0.69 17.36
N ASN A 40 2.86 1.97 17.76
CA ASN A 40 3.75 2.98 17.20
C ASN A 40 5.20 2.61 17.46
N GLY A 41 6.07 2.77 16.44
CA GLY A 41 7.46 2.35 16.53
C GLY A 41 7.72 0.84 16.33
N ALA A 42 6.69 0.04 16.03
CA ALA A 42 6.86 -1.40 15.78
C ALA A 42 7.65 -1.75 14.50
N GLY A 43 7.93 -0.76 13.62
CA GLY A 43 8.69 -0.97 12.39
C GLY A 43 7.84 -1.09 11.11
N LYS A 44 6.52 -0.90 11.20
CA LYS A 44 5.58 -1.05 10.07
C LYS A 44 5.93 -0.15 8.87
N SER A 45 6.09 1.16 9.09
CA SER A 45 6.46 2.10 8.03
C SER A 45 7.88 1.83 7.49
N THR A 46 8.80 1.33 8.34
CA THR A 46 10.11 0.87 7.86
C THR A 46 9.97 -0.34 6.95
N LEU A 47 9.13 -1.30 7.30
CA LEU A 47 8.86 -2.48 6.49
C LEU A 47 8.32 -2.08 5.10
N ILE A 48 7.31 -1.21 5.04
CA ILE A 48 6.76 -0.72 3.77
C ILE A 48 7.83 0.01 2.93
N ASN A 49 8.69 0.82 3.57
CA ASN A 49 9.80 1.50 2.91
C ASN A 49 10.83 0.53 2.33
N LEU A 50 11.07 -0.61 2.99
CA LEU A 50 11.94 -1.67 2.46
C LEU A 50 11.31 -2.35 1.23
N LEU A 51 10.02 -2.70 1.32
CA LEU A 51 9.31 -3.38 0.23
C LEU A 51 9.14 -2.49 -1.00
N SER A 52 9.01 -1.17 -0.83
CA SER A 52 8.91 -0.20 -1.93
C SER A 52 10.27 0.25 -2.50
N GLY A 53 11.38 -0.11 -1.85
CA GLY A 53 12.74 0.31 -2.26
C GLY A 53 13.10 1.75 -1.91
N ASP A 54 12.32 2.41 -1.06
CA ASP A 54 12.67 3.73 -0.50
C ASP A 54 13.76 3.61 0.56
N LEU A 55 13.89 2.42 1.15
CA LEU A 55 15.01 2.03 2.01
C LEU A 55 15.61 0.71 1.51
N SER A 56 16.93 0.59 1.51
CA SER A 56 17.59 -0.68 1.28
C SER A 56 17.65 -1.50 2.57
N PRO A 57 17.41 -2.82 2.55
CA PRO A 57 17.58 -3.66 3.73
C PRO A 57 19.04 -3.75 4.14
N SER A 58 19.29 -3.95 5.44
CA SER A 58 20.62 -4.28 5.99
C SER A 58 20.90 -5.79 5.86
N THR A 59 19.86 -6.61 5.96
CA THR A 59 19.88 -8.07 5.81
C THR A 59 18.61 -8.56 5.15
N GLY A 60 18.62 -9.80 4.66
CA GLY A 60 17.48 -10.45 4.02
C GLY A 60 17.33 -10.11 2.54
N THR A 61 16.27 -10.62 1.94
CA THR A 61 16.01 -10.49 0.50
C THR A 61 14.55 -10.19 0.22
N ILE A 62 14.30 -9.52 -0.92
CA ILE A 62 12.95 -9.23 -1.44
C ILE A 62 12.88 -9.74 -2.86
N ARG A 63 11.87 -10.57 -3.15
CA ARG A 63 11.61 -11.12 -4.48
C ARG A 63 10.23 -10.70 -4.98
N LEU A 64 10.17 -10.32 -6.25
CA LEU A 64 8.93 -10.08 -6.98
C LEU A 64 8.82 -11.17 -8.05
N GLY A 65 8.00 -12.19 -7.80
CA GLY A 65 8.02 -13.44 -8.57
C GLY A 65 9.43 -14.04 -8.61
N ALA A 66 9.96 -14.23 -9.81
CA ALA A 66 11.32 -14.75 -10.01
C ALA A 66 12.43 -13.71 -9.84
N LEU A 67 12.10 -12.41 -9.79
CA LEU A 67 13.09 -11.33 -9.75
C LEU A 67 13.55 -11.04 -8.32
N ASP A 68 14.86 -10.95 -8.10
CA ASP A 68 15.43 -10.38 -6.88
C ASP A 68 15.45 -8.85 -7.03
N ILE A 69 14.68 -8.17 -6.17
CA ILE A 69 14.53 -6.71 -6.16
C ILE A 69 15.14 -6.06 -4.92
N THR A 70 15.88 -6.81 -4.11
CA THR A 70 16.36 -6.44 -2.77
C THR A 70 17.01 -5.07 -2.70
N HIS A 71 17.82 -4.72 -3.69
CA HIS A 71 18.53 -3.43 -3.72
C HIS A 71 18.10 -2.54 -4.89
N TRP A 72 16.93 -2.79 -5.46
CA TRP A 72 16.43 -1.92 -6.51
C TRP A 72 15.92 -0.60 -5.94
N PRO A 73 16.13 0.52 -6.65
CA PRO A 73 15.53 1.79 -6.27
C PRO A 73 14.01 1.77 -6.52
N SER A 74 13.26 2.56 -5.75
CA SER A 74 11.80 2.57 -5.74
C SER A 74 11.17 2.76 -7.13
N HIS A 75 11.73 3.65 -7.96
CA HIS A 75 11.22 3.86 -9.32
C HIS A 75 11.29 2.61 -10.20
N ARG A 76 12.32 1.77 -10.02
CA ARG A 76 12.46 0.51 -10.75
C ARG A 76 11.49 -0.55 -10.24
N ILE A 77 11.27 -0.62 -8.94
CA ILE A 77 10.28 -1.50 -8.30
C ILE A 77 8.87 -1.12 -8.78
N ALA A 78 8.54 0.17 -8.79
CA ALA A 78 7.27 0.67 -9.30
C ALA A 78 7.03 0.29 -10.76
N GLN A 79 8.06 0.40 -11.64
CA GLN A 79 7.98 -0.01 -13.04
C GLN A 79 7.78 -1.52 -13.25
N HIS A 80 7.96 -2.34 -12.21
CA HIS A 80 7.74 -3.78 -12.26
C HIS A 80 6.43 -4.21 -11.55
N GLY A 81 5.56 -3.24 -11.26
CA GLY A 81 4.20 -3.51 -10.81
C GLY A 81 4.01 -3.54 -9.30
N VAL A 82 4.86 -2.86 -8.54
CA VAL A 82 4.62 -2.57 -7.12
C VAL A 82 4.30 -1.09 -6.97
N ALA A 83 3.05 -0.74 -6.67
CA ALA A 83 2.67 0.63 -6.39
C ALA A 83 2.52 0.84 -4.88
N ARG A 84 2.79 2.07 -4.44
CA ARG A 84 2.68 2.48 -3.04
C ARG A 84 1.82 3.73 -2.90
N SER A 85 0.92 3.76 -1.90
CA SER A 85 0.37 5.00 -1.37
C SER A 85 1.29 5.53 -0.26
N PHE A 86 1.32 6.85 -0.07
CA PHE A 86 2.14 7.48 0.97
C PHE A 86 1.25 7.92 2.14
N GLN A 87 1.80 7.91 3.37
CA GLN A 87 1.10 8.36 4.57
C GLN A 87 0.65 9.84 4.48
N HIS A 88 1.42 10.68 3.81
CA HIS A 88 1.05 12.08 3.52
C HIS A 88 0.57 12.18 2.08
N THR A 89 -0.54 12.89 1.88
CA THR A 89 -1.14 13.09 0.56
C THR A 89 -0.13 13.67 -0.43
N ASN A 90 0.26 12.87 -1.41
CA ASN A 90 1.31 13.18 -2.38
C ASN A 90 0.73 13.42 -3.77
N VAL A 91 -0.16 14.43 -3.87
CA VAL A 91 -0.81 14.83 -5.11
C VAL A 91 -0.33 16.22 -5.56
N PHE A 92 -0.29 16.45 -6.85
CA PHE A 92 -0.04 17.78 -7.40
C PHE A 92 -1.31 18.61 -7.25
N ALA A 93 -1.35 19.44 -6.20
CA ALA A 93 -2.53 20.17 -5.77
C ALA A 93 -3.17 21.06 -6.86
N ALA A 94 -2.33 21.67 -7.72
CA ALA A 94 -2.77 22.55 -8.82
C ALA A 94 -3.26 21.75 -10.05
N PHE A 95 -2.94 20.47 -10.16
CA PHE A 95 -3.36 19.62 -11.27
C PHE A 95 -4.76 19.07 -10.99
N SER A 96 -5.52 18.82 -12.05
CA SER A 96 -6.78 18.09 -11.95
C SER A 96 -6.55 16.64 -11.48
N ALA A 97 -7.61 15.97 -11.01
CA ALA A 97 -7.55 14.56 -10.67
C ALA A 97 -7.07 13.72 -11.88
N PHE A 98 -7.55 14.06 -13.08
CA PHE A 98 -7.13 13.38 -14.30
C PHE A 98 -5.65 13.58 -14.62
N GLU A 99 -5.14 14.79 -14.50
CA GLU A 99 -3.71 15.09 -14.76
C GLU A 99 -2.78 14.38 -13.77
N ASN A 100 -3.18 14.28 -12.49
CA ASN A 100 -2.46 13.50 -11.49
C ASN A 100 -2.35 12.03 -11.89
N CYS A 101 -3.47 11.38 -12.25
CA CYS A 101 -3.48 9.99 -12.70
C CYS A 101 -2.72 9.79 -14.01
N ARG A 102 -2.83 10.72 -14.97
CA ARG A 102 -2.10 10.67 -16.23
C ARG A 102 -0.59 10.77 -16.02
N LEU A 103 -0.14 11.61 -15.09
CA LEU A 103 1.27 11.71 -14.73
C LEU A 103 1.79 10.41 -14.10
N ALA A 104 0.99 9.78 -13.24
CA ALA A 104 1.31 8.47 -12.69
C ALA A 104 1.40 7.39 -13.79
N ALA A 105 0.43 7.32 -14.71
CA ALA A 105 0.46 6.41 -15.85
C ALA A 105 1.70 6.64 -16.73
N GLN A 106 2.12 7.88 -16.92
CA GLN A 106 3.32 8.23 -17.69
C GLN A 106 4.59 7.64 -17.06
N SER A 107 4.70 7.61 -15.75
CA SER A 107 5.89 7.12 -15.02
C SER A 107 6.18 5.65 -15.26
N HIS A 108 5.17 4.85 -15.61
CA HIS A 108 5.30 3.42 -15.90
C HIS A 108 5.96 3.14 -17.27
N HIS A 109 5.91 4.10 -18.20
CA HIS A 109 6.43 3.91 -19.55
C HIS A 109 7.87 4.41 -19.73
N ARG A 110 8.79 3.49 -20.08
CA ARG A 110 10.22 3.74 -20.27
C ARG A 110 10.63 4.47 -21.59
N ASN A 111 9.69 4.90 -22.44
CA ASN A 111 10.00 5.34 -23.79
C ASN A 111 10.46 6.80 -23.84
N PHE A 112 11.77 7.06 -23.90
CA PHE A 112 12.40 8.37 -24.15
C PHE A 112 11.90 9.08 -25.42
N HIS A 113 11.41 8.35 -26.42
CA HIS A 113 10.88 8.92 -27.66
C HIS A 113 9.54 9.66 -27.51
N ARG A 114 8.89 9.58 -26.34
CA ARG A 114 7.62 10.24 -26.06
C ARG A 114 7.75 11.67 -25.52
N TRP A 115 8.94 12.23 -25.47
CA TRP A 115 9.17 13.58 -24.93
C TRP A 115 8.75 14.71 -25.88
N PHE A 116 8.59 14.44 -27.17
CA PHE A 116 8.30 15.44 -28.19
C PHE A 116 6.81 15.68 -28.46
N LYS A 117 5.92 14.94 -27.83
CA LYS A 117 4.46 15.11 -27.98
C LYS A 117 3.85 15.52 -26.65
N SER A 118 2.80 16.37 -26.70
CA SER A 118 2.01 16.69 -25.50
C SER A 118 1.49 15.39 -24.86
N ALA A 119 1.53 15.31 -23.51
CA ALA A 119 1.04 14.17 -22.74
C ALA A 119 -0.43 13.83 -23.06
N GLU A 120 -1.23 14.83 -23.42
CA GLU A 120 -2.65 14.68 -23.80
C GLU A 120 -2.88 13.82 -25.04
N ARG A 121 -1.86 13.66 -25.88
CA ARG A 121 -1.95 12.89 -27.13
C ARG A 121 -1.68 11.40 -26.98
N TYR A 122 -1.33 10.94 -25.76
CA TYR A 122 -1.08 9.53 -25.51
C TYR A 122 -2.35 8.84 -25.01
N ALA A 123 -3.01 8.12 -25.91
CA ALA A 123 -4.28 7.46 -25.64
C ALA A 123 -4.18 6.42 -24.52
N ASP A 124 -3.06 5.70 -24.41
CA ASP A 124 -2.77 4.72 -23.37
C ASP A 124 -2.73 5.34 -21.97
N TRP A 125 -2.06 6.48 -21.79
CA TRP A 125 -2.00 7.18 -20.52
C TRP A 125 -3.35 7.76 -20.11
N ASN A 126 -4.07 8.33 -21.09
CA ASN A 126 -5.41 8.87 -20.87
C ASN A 126 -6.40 7.76 -20.50
N ALA A 127 -6.32 6.60 -21.16
CA ALA A 127 -7.17 5.45 -20.85
C ALA A 127 -6.88 4.89 -19.45
N ALA A 128 -5.60 4.74 -19.07
CA ALA A 128 -5.22 4.29 -17.74
C ALA A 128 -5.68 5.26 -16.64
N ALA A 129 -5.52 6.58 -16.86
CA ALA A 129 -6.00 7.60 -15.93
C ALA A 129 -7.53 7.57 -15.78
N ALA A 130 -8.27 7.48 -16.89
CA ALA A 130 -9.73 7.44 -16.86
C ALA A 130 -10.24 6.17 -16.16
N ALA A 131 -9.65 5.01 -16.46
CA ALA A 131 -10.01 3.74 -15.81
C ALA A 131 -9.75 3.78 -14.30
N ALA A 132 -8.57 4.27 -13.88
CA ALA A 132 -8.24 4.40 -12.47
C ALA A 132 -9.22 5.31 -11.71
N LEU A 133 -9.57 6.47 -12.28
CA LEU A 133 -10.56 7.38 -11.69
C LEU A 133 -11.97 6.78 -11.63
N ALA A 134 -12.35 5.97 -12.63
CA ALA A 134 -13.64 5.27 -12.61
C ALA A 134 -13.69 4.23 -11.48
N ILE A 135 -12.61 3.47 -11.28
CA ILE A 135 -12.51 2.45 -10.21
C ILE A 135 -12.72 3.07 -8.83
N VAL A 136 -12.11 4.23 -8.57
CA VAL A 136 -12.21 4.92 -7.26
C VAL A 136 -13.43 5.85 -7.14
N GLY A 137 -14.30 5.92 -8.15
CA GLY A 137 -15.52 6.73 -8.13
C GLY A 137 -15.31 8.23 -8.40
N LEU A 138 -14.15 8.63 -8.92
CA LEU A 138 -13.82 10.03 -9.21
C LEU A 138 -14.00 10.44 -10.69
N ALA A 139 -14.63 9.60 -11.53
CA ALA A 139 -14.81 9.90 -12.95
C ALA A 139 -15.54 11.24 -13.19
N GLY A 140 -16.60 11.53 -12.43
CA GLY A 140 -17.35 12.81 -12.49
C GLY A 140 -16.60 14.01 -11.93
N ARG A 141 -15.46 13.80 -11.25
CA ARG A 141 -14.61 14.83 -10.65
C ARG A 141 -13.25 14.96 -11.35
N SER A 142 -13.07 14.27 -12.47
CA SER A 142 -11.78 14.16 -13.18
C SER A 142 -11.13 15.50 -13.53
N GLY A 143 -11.92 16.51 -13.90
CA GLY A 143 -11.43 17.87 -14.21
C GLY A 143 -11.22 18.79 -13.01
N ILE A 144 -11.56 18.36 -11.79
CA ILE A 144 -11.43 19.18 -10.58
C ILE A 144 -9.97 19.16 -10.11
N ALA A 145 -9.44 20.34 -9.73
CA ALA A 145 -8.12 20.45 -9.15
C ALA A 145 -8.02 19.66 -7.84
N ALA A 146 -6.93 18.93 -7.64
CA ALA A 146 -6.76 18.08 -6.46
C ALA A 146 -6.86 18.86 -5.13
N ALA A 147 -6.48 20.15 -5.13
CA ALA A 147 -6.66 21.04 -3.97
C ALA A 147 -8.13 21.24 -3.58
N ALA A 148 -9.08 21.15 -4.52
CA ALA A 148 -10.51 21.36 -4.30
C ALA A 148 -11.28 20.07 -3.97
N LEU A 149 -10.60 18.94 -3.91
CA LEU A 149 -11.17 17.65 -3.48
C LEU A 149 -11.24 17.58 -1.94
N SER A 150 -12.24 16.86 -1.42
CA SER A 150 -12.32 16.53 0.02
C SER A 150 -11.14 15.67 0.46
N HIS A 151 -10.98 15.43 1.76
CA HIS A 151 -9.93 14.57 2.28
C HIS A 151 -10.07 13.14 1.75
N GLY A 152 -11.24 12.55 1.82
CA GLY A 152 -11.53 11.21 1.29
C GLY A 152 -11.37 11.12 -0.22
N GLU A 153 -11.79 12.15 -1.00
CA GLU A 153 -11.57 12.20 -2.44
C GLU A 153 -10.08 12.29 -2.80
N ARG A 154 -9.28 13.05 -2.03
CA ARG A 154 -7.81 13.07 -2.23
C ARG A 154 -7.18 11.73 -1.96
N ARG A 155 -7.63 11.01 -0.93
CA ARG A 155 -7.14 9.65 -0.64
C ARG A 155 -7.53 8.67 -1.73
N ALA A 156 -8.77 8.74 -2.22
CA ALA A 156 -9.20 7.97 -3.39
C ALA A 156 -8.35 8.31 -4.64
N LEU A 157 -7.99 9.58 -4.83
CA LEU A 157 -7.11 10.00 -5.93
C LEU A 157 -5.70 9.38 -5.81
N GLU A 158 -5.13 9.30 -4.61
CA GLU A 158 -3.82 8.61 -4.41
C GLU A 158 -3.89 7.14 -4.80
N ILE A 159 -4.97 6.45 -4.41
CA ILE A 159 -5.20 5.06 -4.84
C ILE A 159 -5.36 5.00 -6.37
N ALA A 160 -6.09 5.95 -6.98
CA ALA A 160 -6.21 6.02 -8.43
C ALA A 160 -4.87 6.25 -9.13
N MET A 161 -4.01 7.11 -8.60
CA MET A 161 -2.65 7.31 -9.13
C MET A 161 -1.83 6.02 -9.07
N ALA A 162 -1.91 5.26 -7.96
CA ALA A 162 -1.28 3.96 -7.85
C ALA A 162 -1.83 2.97 -8.89
N LEU A 163 -3.15 2.89 -9.05
CA LEU A 163 -3.82 2.02 -10.03
C LEU A 163 -3.50 2.39 -11.48
N ALA A 164 -3.31 3.68 -11.79
CA ALA A 164 -2.94 4.15 -13.12
C ALA A 164 -1.58 3.59 -13.60
N THR A 165 -0.73 3.10 -12.69
CA THR A 165 0.51 2.38 -13.03
C THR A 165 0.31 0.90 -13.30
N GLN A 166 -0.93 0.38 -13.25
CA GLN A 166 -1.30 -1.02 -13.47
C GLN A 166 -0.49 -2.01 -12.62
N PRO A 167 -0.49 -1.87 -11.28
CA PRO A 167 0.33 -2.67 -10.40
C PRO A 167 -0.22 -4.08 -10.19
N ALA A 168 0.65 -5.06 -9.93
CA ALA A 168 0.28 -6.36 -9.39
C ALA A 168 0.18 -6.33 -7.86
N VAL A 169 0.96 -5.45 -7.22
CA VAL A 169 1.04 -5.30 -5.76
C VAL A 169 0.75 -3.86 -5.37
N LEU A 170 -0.15 -3.67 -4.40
CA LEU A 170 -0.45 -2.39 -3.76
C LEU A 170 0.08 -2.39 -2.32
N LEU A 171 0.94 -1.43 -1.99
CA LEU A 171 1.43 -1.18 -0.64
C LEU A 171 0.72 0.06 -0.09
N LEU A 172 -0.17 -0.10 0.88
CA LEU A 172 -1.02 0.96 1.42
C LEU A 172 -0.65 1.25 2.87
N ASP A 173 -0.22 2.48 3.13
CA ASP A 173 0.23 2.94 4.45
C ASP A 173 -0.83 3.86 5.07
N GLU A 174 -1.58 3.34 6.03
CA GLU A 174 -2.67 4.00 6.77
C GLU A 174 -3.67 4.71 5.83
N PRO A 175 -4.30 3.98 4.86
CA PRO A 175 -5.21 4.61 3.89
C PRO A 175 -6.47 5.21 4.52
N LEU A 176 -6.83 4.84 5.75
CA LEU A 176 -8.02 5.33 6.45
C LEU A 176 -7.71 6.49 7.41
N ALA A 177 -6.44 6.86 7.58
CA ALA A 177 -6.05 7.87 8.56
C ALA A 177 -6.73 9.23 8.33
N GLY A 178 -7.32 9.79 9.39
CA GLY A 178 -7.96 11.10 9.38
C GLY A 178 -9.34 11.17 8.69
N MET A 179 -9.92 10.03 8.34
CA MET A 179 -11.25 9.96 7.71
C MET A 179 -12.37 9.84 8.73
N GLY A 180 -13.53 10.36 8.36
CA GLY A 180 -14.78 10.08 9.08
C GLY A 180 -15.30 8.65 8.77
N PRO A 181 -16.24 8.13 9.60
CA PRO A 181 -16.74 6.76 9.45
C PRO A 181 -17.30 6.43 8.06
N GLU A 182 -18.01 7.38 7.43
CA GLU A 182 -18.59 7.16 6.10
C GLU A 182 -17.52 7.14 4.98
N GLU A 183 -16.49 8.00 5.08
CA GLU A 183 -15.38 8.00 4.14
C GLU A 183 -14.57 6.71 4.27
N SER A 184 -14.31 6.26 5.50
CA SER A 184 -13.62 4.97 5.78
C SER A 184 -14.35 3.81 5.16
N LYS A 185 -15.68 3.71 5.31
CA LYS A 185 -16.50 2.65 4.68
C LYS A 185 -16.33 2.62 3.16
N HIS A 186 -16.29 3.79 2.52
CA HIS A 186 -16.10 3.86 1.07
C HIS A 186 -14.72 3.33 0.64
N ILE A 187 -13.66 3.67 1.39
CA ILE A 187 -12.32 3.15 1.09
C ILE A 187 -12.23 1.65 1.39
N VAL A 188 -12.82 1.17 2.49
CA VAL A 188 -12.89 -0.28 2.79
C VAL A 188 -13.56 -1.03 1.63
N ALA A 189 -14.75 -0.62 1.19
CA ALA A 189 -15.43 -1.23 0.05
C ALA A 189 -14.64 -1.12 -1.27
N LEU A 190 -13.85 -0.06 -1.44
CA LEU A 190 -12.92 0.05 -2.58
C LEU A 190 -11.81 -0.99 -2.47
N LEU A 191 -11.16 -1.14 -1.31
CA LEU A 191 -10.08 -2.09 -1.09
C LEU A 191 -10.53 -3.54 -1.26
N GLU A 192 -11.73 -3.90 -0.80
CA GLU A 192 -12.35 -5.20 -1.04
C GLU A 192 -12.45 -5.53 -2.54
N ARG A 193 -12.91 -4.56 -3.35
CA ARG A 193 -12.98 -4.75 -4.81
C ARG A 193 -11.61 -4.87 -5.45
N LEU A 194 -10.63 -4.09 -5.00
CA LEU A 194 -9.26 -4.11 -5.52
C LEU A 194 -8.55 -5.41 -5.19
N ALA A 195 -8.86 -6.04 -4.06
CA ALA A 195 -8.29 -7.32 -3.66
C ALA A 195 -8.60 -8.43 -4.68
N ALA A 196 -9.68 -8.33 -5.46
CA ALA A 196 -10.00 -9.31 -6.50
C ALA A 196 -8.95 -9.40 -7.62
N ASP A 197 -8.21 -8.33 -7.87
CA ASP A 197 -7.25 -8.22 -8.98
C ASP A 197 -5.80 -7.98 -8.52
N HIS A 198 -5.58 -7.62 -7.25
CA HIS A 198 -4.28 -7.21 -6.73
C HIS A 198 -3.89 -8.00 -5.47
N ALA A 199 -2.58 -8.11 -5.23
CA ALA A 199 -2.07 -8.42 -3.90
C ALA A 199 -1.93 -7.10 -3.11
N ILE A 200 -2.57 -7.00 -1.95
CA ILE A 200 -2.57 -5.77 -1.14
C ILE A 200 -1.80 -6.01 0.16
N LEU A 201 -0.79 -5.19 0.45
CA LEU A 201 -0.27 -5.01 1.80
C LEU A 201 -0.92 -3.78 2.41
N LEU A 202 -1.59 -3.96 3.53
CA LEU A 202 -2.29 -2.91 4.26
C LEU A 202 -1.63 -2.69 5.61
N VAL A 203 -1.04 -1.53 5.85
CA VAL A 203 -0.65 -1.10 7.20
C VAL A 203 -1.77 -0.24 7.75
N GLU A 204 -2.37 -0.65 8.85
CA GLU A 204 -3.49 0.05 9.48
C GLU A 204 -3.47 -0.11 11.00
N HIS A 205 -4.19 0.78 11.67
CA HIS A 205 -4.42 0.74 13.10
C HIS A 205 -5.92 0.67 13.47
N ASP A 206 -6.81 0.87 12.49
CA ASP A 206 -8.26 0.65 12.62
C ASP A 206 -8.53 -0.86 12.54
N MET A 207 -8.78 -1.45 13.71
CA MET A 207 -8.96 -2.89 13.85
C MET A 207 -10.23 -3.40 13.17
N ASP A 208 -11.30 -2.60 13.14
CA ASP A 208 -12.55 -3.00 12.49
C ASP A 208 -12.34 -3.13 10.97
N ALA A 209 -11.64 -2.17 10.36
CA ALA A 209 -11.27 -2.22 8.96
C ALA A 209 -10.31 -3.38 8.67
N VAL A 210 -9.32 -3.61 9.53
CA VAL A 210 -8.36 -4.72 9.38
C VAL A 210 -9.07 -6.06 9.42
N PHE A 211 -9.94 -6.31 10.39
CA PHE A 211 -10.67 -7.58 10.50
C PHE A 211 -11.72 -7.77 9.39
N ALA A 212 -12.26 -6.69 8.83
CA ALA A 212 -13.17 -6.76 7.70
C ALA A 212 -12.46 -7.11 6.36
N LEU A 213 -11.20 -6.65 6.19
CA LEU A 213 -10.50 -6.72 4.90
C LEU A 213 -9.48 -7.85 4.80
N ALA A 214 -8.79 -8.20 5.91
CA ALA A 214 -7.59 -9.01 5.85
C ALA A 214 -7.88 -10.51 5.68
N ASP A 215 -7.21 -11.14 4.72
CA ASP A 215 -7.11 -12.59 4.59
C ASP A 215 -5.97 -13.15 5.48
N GLN A 216 -4.91 -12.35 5.63
CA GLN A 216 -3.75 -12.63 6.47
C GLN A 216 -3.41 -11.41 7.31
N LEU A 217 -3.01 -11.63 8.55
CA LEU A 217 -2.66 -10.58 9.49
C LEU A 217 -1.29 -10.88 10.13
N THR A 218 -0.39 -9.91 10.07
CA THR A 218 0.91 -9.96 10.75
C THR A 218 0.97 -8.89 11.82
N VAL A 219 1.28 -9.30 13.04
CA VAL A 219 1.49 -8.39 14.18
C VAL A 219 2.97 -8.16 14.37
N MET A 220 3.39 -6.89 14.32
CA MET A 220 4.77 -6.48 14.57
C MET A 220 4.90 -5.80 15.93
N VAL A 221 5.97 -6.16 16.65
CA VAL A 221 6.35 -5.52 17.92
C VAL A 221 7.88 -5.39 17.95
N ASN A 222 8.39 -4.20 18.27
CA ASN A 222 9.83 -3.92 18.39
C ASN A 222 10.65 -4.42 17.17
N GLY A 223 10.13 -4.21 15.96
CA GLY A 223 10.79 -4.57 14.70
C GLY A 223 10.67 -6.03 14.29
N ARG A 224 10.02 -6.87 15.06
CA ARG A 224 9.87 -8.32 14.81
C ARG A 224 8.42 -8.72 14.59
N VAL A 225 8.23 -9.83 13.89
CA VAL A 225 6.92 -10.48 13.81
C VAL A 225 6.65 -11.21 15.12
N LEU A 226 5.58 -10.82 15.81
CA LEU A 226 5.08 -11.51 17.01
C LEU A 226 4.22 -12.70 16.62
N ALA A 227 3.32 -12.51 15.67
CA ALA A 227 2.43 -13.56 15.15
C ALA A 227 2.02 -13.22 13.71
N SER A 228 1.75 -14.25 12.91
CA SER A 228 1.19 -14.11 11.57
C SER A 228 0.25 -15.27 11.27
N GLY A 229 -0.91 -14.97 10.65
CA GLY A 229 -1.92 -15.98 10.32
C GLY A 229 -3.25 -15.35 9.93
N PRO A 230 -4.31 -16.15 9.76
CA PRO A 230 -5.66 -15.66 9.54
C PRO A 230 -6.12 -14.77 10.72
N PRO A 231 -6.95 -13.74 10.46
CA PRO A 231 -7.39 -12.78 11.49
C PRO A 231 -7.95 -13.43 12.74
N GLU A 232 -8.76 -14.49 12.61
CA GLU A 232 -9.33 -15.22 13.73
C GLU A 232 -8.27 -15.88 14.64
N ALA A 233 -7.20 -16.43 14.03
CA ALA A 233 -6.10 -17.03 14.79
C ALA A 233 -5.31 -15.95 15.55
N ILE A 234 -5.11 -14.79 14.94
CA ILE A 234 -4.42 -13.63 15.54
C ILE A 234 -5.25 -13.07 16.69
N ARG A 235 -6.57 -12.94 16.52
CA ARG A 235 -7.50 -12.47 17.56
C ARG A 235 -7.47 -13.37 18.79
N ALA A 236 -7.37 -14.68 18.62
CA ALA A 236 -7.31 -15.68 19.70
C ALA A 236 -5.90 -15.80 20.33
N ASN A 237 -4.87 -15.15 19.78
CA ASN A 237 -3.50 -15.31 20.26
C ASN A 237 -3.26 -14.50 21.55
N ALA A 238 -2.92 -15.19 22.64
CA ALA A 238 -2.71 -14.59 23.95
C ALA A 238 -1.52 -13.61 23.99
N ASP A 239 -0.47 -13.83 23.19
CA ASP A 239 0.69 -12.94 23.14
C ASP A 239 0.32 -11.64 22.41
N VAL A 240 -0.48 -11.72 21.36
CA VAL A 240 -1.02 -10.56 20.65
C VAL A 240 -1.95 -9.76 21.56
N GLN A 241 -2.87 -10.44 22.28
CA GLN A 241 -3.76 -9.78 23.23
C GLN A 241 -2.97 -9.05 24.32
N ARG A 242 -1.90 -9.64 24.84
CA ARG A 242 -1.04 -8.98 25.86
C ARG A 242 -0.24 -7.81 25.31
N ALA A 243 0.33 -7.95 24.12
CA ALA A 243 1.24 -6.96 23.57
C ALA A 243 0.53 -5.77 22.89
N TYR A 244 -0.65 -6.01 22.32
CA TYR A 244 -1.35 -5.04 21.49
C TYR A 244 -2.72 -4.62 22.05
N LEU A 245 -3.50 -5.57 22.56
CA LEU A 245 -4.85 -5.31 23.08
C LEU A 245 -4.85 -4.99 24.59
N GLY A 246 -3.73 -5.14 25.27
CA GLY A 246 -3.62 -5.00 26.73
C GLY A 246 -3.75 -3.59 27.29
N THR A 247 -3.90 -2.54 26.47
CA THR A 247 -4.04 -1.16 26.94
C THR A 247 -5.30 -0.43 26.50
N GLU A 248 -5.99 -0.83 25.43
CA GLU A 248 -7.15 -0.06 24.94
C GLU A 248 -8.35 -0.88 24.44
N ALA A 249 -8.18 -2.17 24.15
CA ALA A 249 -9.20 -2.96 23.44
C ALA A 249 -10.03 -3.93 24.29
N VAL A 250 -9.89 -3.94 25.62
CA VAL A 250 -10.80 -4.70 26.50
C VAL A 250 -12.19 -4.04 26.58
N SER A 251 -12.35 -2.82 26.07
CA SER A 251 -13.61 -2.08 26.09
C SER A 251 -14.43 -2.17 24.80
N ALA A 252 -13.94 -2.89 23.77
CA ALA A 252 -14.57 -2.93 22.43
C ALA A 252 -14.77 -4.36 21.87
N LEU A 253 -14.70 -5.38 22.73
CA LEU A 253 -15.03 -6.78 22.36
C LEU A 253 -16.34 -7.22 22.98
#